data_ea70711efdefd0870763e7defb478f92
#
_entry.id   ea70711efdefd0870763e7defb478f92
#
_cell.length_a   1.000
_cell.length_b   1.000
_cell.length_c   1.000
_cell.angle_alpha   90.00
_cell.angle_beta   90.00
_cell.angle_gamma   90.00
#
_symmetry.space_group_name_H-M   'P 1'
#
loop_
_entity.id
_entity.type
_entity.pdbx_description
1 polymer ?
#
loop_
_entity_poly.entity_id
_entity_poly.type
_entity_poly.pdbx_seq_one_letter_code
_entity_poly.pdbx_strand_id
1 'polypeptide(L)'
;MRNLSVAALQERFDNHQKLHRFEVDALFPGYKFSEIQYRYLEIGIRHQFIYDIETSDFDPEQNFIICYVGILRDIVTGKTEHVQDSISKKDISKAVHEQTFNFDCRLLQTLSWNMKQAHHVIGHYSTKFDNPYFRSRCLFTKQEELIPHYGYQFYGDTWRMMKTTMKAKRNTLKNFIRQTTGNDEKTFVDLKYWYITHFKDHKLWQKSMNYIIDHCVKDVKMTYEGLLKAELFNNIGRAKA
;
A
#
# COMPACT_ATOMS: atom_id res chain seq x y z
N MET A 1 29.44 -26.13 2.29
CA MET A 1 28.07 -25.63 2.01
C MET A 1 27.54 -26.38 0.79
N ARG A 2 26.32 -26.93 0.84
CA ARG A 2 25.73 -27.58 -0.35
C ARG A 2 25.33 -26.46 -1.31
N ASN A 3 25.88 -26.47 -2.53
CA ASN A 3 25.41 -25.56 -3.59
C ASN A 3 23.98 -25.98 -3.97
N LEU A 4 22.99 -25.19 -3.55
CA LEU A 4 21.60 -25.36 -3.98
C LEU A 4 21.50 -25.01 -5.46
N SER A 5 20.64 -25.71 -6.19
CA SER A 5 20.32 -25.32 -7.58
C SER A 5 19.59 -23.97 -7.58
N VAL A 6 19.65 -23.23 -8.69
CA VAL A 6 18.91 -21.96 -8.88
C VAL A 6 17.41 -22.17 -8.64
N ALA A 7 16.85 -23.32 -9.08
CA ALA A 7 15.45 -23.67 -8.84
C ALA A 7 15.11 -23.80 -7.34
N ALA A 8 15.99 -24.44 -6.57
CA ALA A 8 15.80 -24.57 -5.10
C ALA A 8 15.96 -23.23 -4.38
N LEU A 9 16.83 -22.34 -4.87
CA LEU A 9 16.95 -20.97 -4.36
C LEU A 9 15.71 -20.14 -4.69
N GLN A 10 15.16 -20.29 -5.91
CA GLN A 10 13.92 -19.63 -6.31
C GLN A 10 12.74 -20.08 -5.44
N GLU A 11 12.58 -21.37 -5.20
CA GLU A 11 11.54 -21.91 -4.32
C GLU A 11 11.64 -21.33 -2.90
N ARG A 12 12.85 -21.25 -2.35
CA ARG A 12 13.08 -20.63 -1.02
C ARG A 12 12.71 -19.14 -1.03
N PHE A 13 13.06 -18.45 -2.09
CA PHE A 13 12.75 -17.02 -2.26
C PHE A 13 11.23 -16.79 -2.32
N ASP A 14 10.52 -17.58 -3.12
CA ASP A 14 9.07 -17.49 -3.29
C ASP A 14 8.30 -17.84 -2.00
N ASN A 15 8.89 -18.72 -1.17
CA ASN A 15 8.37 -19.08 0.16
C ASN A 15 8.85 -18.13 1.28
N HIS A 16 9.42 -16.97 0.95
CA HIS A 16 9.94 -15.98 1.91
C HIS A 16 10.94 -16.52 2.91
N GLN A 17 11.66 -17.57 2.54
CA GLN A 17 12.72 -18.11 3.37
C GLN A 17 13.96 -17.21 3.28
N LYS A 18 14.65 -17.08 4.41
CA LYS A 18 15.87 -16.28 4.47
C LYS A 18 16.93 -16.83 3.51
N LEU A 19 17.48 -15.94 2.68
CA LEU A 19 18.61 -16.19 1.79
C LEU A 19 19.87 -15.49 2.33
N HIS A 20 21.02 -16.00 1.96
CA HIS A 20 22.28 -15.28 2.14
C HIS A 20 22.58 -14.43 0.91
N ARG A 21 23.39 -13.38 1.06
CA ARG A 21 23.74 -12.45 -0.02
C ARG A 21 24.23 -13.17 -1.30
N PHE A 22 25.12 -14.16 -1.16
CA PHE A 22 25.64 -14.93 -2.30
C PHE A 22 24.53 -15.75 -3.02
N GLU A 23 23.48 -16.15 -2.29
CA GLU A 23 22.31 -16.84 -2.87
C GLU A 23 21.44 -15.83 -3.65
N VAL A 24 21.30 -14.59 -3.15
CA VAL A 24 20.65 -13.50 -3.89
C VAL A 24 21.42 -13.19 -5.17
N ASP A 25 22.76 -13.10 -5.11
CA ASP A 25 23.60 -12.87 -6.29
C ASP A 25 23.46 -14.00 -7.33
N ALA A 26 23.30 -15.25 -6.87
CA ALA A 26 23.07 -16.39 -7.73
C ALA A 26 21.67 -16.38 -8.39
N LEU A 27 20.66 -15.83 -7.72
CA LEU A 27 19.31 -15.68 -8.27
C LEU A 27 19.21 -14.51 -9.27
N PHE A 28 20.00 -13.46 -9.07
CA PHE A 28 19.94 -12.23 -9.88
C PHE A 28 21.32 -11.88 -10.45
N PRO A 29 21.87 -12.73 -11.34
CA PRO A 29 23.23 -12.55 -11.86
C PRO A 29 23.34 -11.23 -12.65
N GLY A 30 24.42 -10.49 -12.38
CA GLY A 30 24.70 -9.22 -13.04
C GLY A 30 24.04 -7.98 -12.43
N TYR A 31 23.17 -8.12 -11.44
CA TYR A 31 22.65 -6.98 -10.70
C TYR A 31 23.59 -6.53 -9.59
N LYS A 32 23.68 -5.22 -9.41
CA LYS A 32 24.40 -4.60 -8.27
C LYS A 32 23.37 -3.95 -7.35
N PHE A 33 23.08 -4.61 -6.25
CA PHE A 33 22.08 -4.14 -5.29
C PHE A 33 22.68 -3.20 -4.25
N SER A 34 21.88 -2.23 -3.82
CA SER A 34 22.14 -1.46 -2.60
C SER A 34 21.95 -2.36 -1.37
N GLU A 35 22.50 -1.94 -0.23
CA GLU A 35 22.36 -2.68 1.03
C GLU A 35 20.88 -2.91 1.43
N ILE A 36 20.01 -1.93 1.17
CA ILE A 36 18.59 -2.06 1.47
C ILE A 36 17.88 -3.06 0.55
N GLN A 37 18.26 -3.09 -0.74
CA GLN A 37 17.71 -4.09 -1.67
C GLN A 37 18.12 -5.50 -1.25
N TYR A 38 19.40 -5.73 -0.89
CA TYR A 38 19.83 -7.01 -0.34
C TYR A 38 18.98 -7.45 0.84
N ARG A 39 18.74 -6.55 1.82
CA ARG A 39 17.92 -6.88 3.00
C ARG A 39 16.51 -7.32 2.63
N TYR A 40 15.87 -6.69 1.66
CA TYR A 40 14.56 -7.11 1.17
C TYR A 40 14.63 -8.47 0.48
N LEU A 41 15.58 -8.65 -0.43
CA LEU A 41 15.74 -9.90 -1.18
C LEU A 41 16.14 -11.07 -0.28
N GLU A 42 16.98 -10.83 0.73
CA GLU A 42 17.38 -11.85 1.73
C GLU A 42 16.20 -12.41 2.55
N ILE A 43 15.09 -11.68 2.64
CA ILE A 43 13.86 -12.13 3.30
C ILE A 43 12.72 -12.41 2.31
N GLY A 44 13.03 -12.57 1.03
CA GLY A 44 12.06 -12.96 0.00
C GLY A 44 11.15 -11.83 -0.51
N ILE A 45 11.47 -10.55 -0.25
CA ILE A 45 10.68 -9.42 -0.74
C ILE A 45 11.25 -8.96 -2.08
N ARG A 46 10.53 -9.22 -3.18
CA ARG A 46 10.85 -8.72 -4.51
C ARG A 46 9.96 -7.55 -4.93
N HIS A 47 8.69 -7.60 -4.59
CA HIS A 47 7.72 -6.56 -4.96
C HIS A 47 7.14 -5.92 -3.72
N GLN A 48 6.98 -4.61 -3.77
CA GLN A 48 6.31 -3.80 -2.76
C GLN A 48 5.07 -3.14 -3.38
N PHE A 49 4.00 -3.04 -2.61
CA PHE A 49 2.82 -2.26 -2.93
C PHE A 49 2.64 -1.18 -1.87
N ILE A 50 2.95 0.05 -2.24
CA ILE A 50 2.76 1.23 -1.40
C ILE A 50 1.40 1.82 -1.75
N TYR A 51 0.46 1.89 -0.81
CA TYR A 51 -0.91 2.23 -1.13
C TYR A 51 -1.60 3.01 -0.01
N ASP A 52 -2.72 3.62 -0.38
CA ASP A 52 -3.65 4.32 0.47
C ASP A 52 -5.08 4.12 -0.03
N ILE A 53 -6.08 4.17 0.85
CA ILE A 53 -7.50 4.12 0.51
C ILE A 53 -8.23 5.34 1.03
N GLU A 54 -9.25 5.78 0.28
CA GLU A 54 -10.22 6.76 0.76
C GLU A 54 -11.56 6.08 1.00
N THR A 55 -12.18 6.35 2.13
CA THR A 55 -13.42 5.71 2.55
C THR A 55 -14.53 6.72 2.76
N SER A 56 -15.78 6.31 2.63
CA SER A 56 -16.92 7.21 2.87
C SER A 56 -17.09 7.59 4.34
N ASP A 57 -16.66 6.71 5.27
CA ASP A 57 -16.57 6.95 6.70
C ASP A 57 -15.67 5.87 7.35
N PHE A 58 -15.46 5.96 8.67
CA PHE A 58 -14.59 5.06 9.42
C PHE A 58 -15.20 3.69 9.76
N ASP A 59 -16.52 3.54 9.71
CA ASP A 59 -17.22 2.29 9.97
C ASP A 59 -17.36 1.45 8.69
N PRO A 60 -16.62 0.34 8.55
CA PRO A 60 -16.66 -0.48 7.34
C PRO A 60 -17.96 -1.29 7.16
N GLU A 61 -18.80 -1.42 8.20
CA GLU A 61 -20.06 -2.18 8.10
C GLU A 61 -21.09 -1.44 7.25
N GLN A 62 -21.21 -0.13 7.45
CA GLN A 62 -22.23 0.71 6.78
C GLN A 62 -21.64 1.61 5.70
N ASN A 63 -20.35 1.55 5.47
CA ASN A 63 -19.62 2.42 4.57
C ASN A 63 -18.74 1.60 3.60
N PHE A 64 -18.07 2.28 2.70
CA PHE A 64 -17.35 1.64 1.59
C PHE A 64 -16.05 2.37 1.25
N ILE A 65 -15.19 1.70 0.50
CA ILE A 65 -13.99 2.31 -0.08
C ILE A 65 -14.41 3.11 -1.32
N ILE A 66 -14.05 4.39 -1.37
CA ILE A 66 -14.33 5.29 -2.51
C ILE A 66 -13.33 5.08 -3.62
N CYS A 67 -12.04 5.04 -3.28
CA CYS A 67 -10.95 4.79 -4.19
C CYS A 67 -9.75 4.21 -3.46
N TYR A 68 -8.82 3.64 -4.23
CA TYR A 68 -7.45 3.40 -3.80
C TYR A 68 -6.47 3.91 -4.85
N VAL A 69 -5.30 4.24 -4.39
CA VAL A 69 -4.13 4.53 -5.21
C VAL A 69 -2.97 3.71 -4.69
N GLY A 70 -2.08 3.27 -5.57
CA GLY A 70 -0.90 2.52 -5.17
C GLY A 70 0.26 2.67 -6.14
N ILE A 71 1.44 2.33 -5.64
CA ILE A 71 2.68 2.21 -6.40
C ILE A 71 3.20 0.79 -6.19
N LEU A 72 3.20 0.00 -7.27
CA LEU A 72 3.92 -1.27 -7.31
C LEU A 72 5.39 -0.99 -7.63
N ARG A 73 6.30 -1.48 -6.78
CA ARG A 73 7.75 -1.31 -6.93
C ARG A 73 8.43 -2.67 -7.03
N ASP A 74 9.20 -2.89 -8.08
CA ASP A 74 10.14 -4.03 -8.18
C ASP A 74 11.47 -3.65 -7.50
N ILE A 75 11.86 -4.40 -6.50
CA ILE A 75 13.09 -4.16 -5.72
C ILE A 75 14.36 -4.43 -6.55
N VAL A 76 14.29 -5.39 -7.49
CA VAL A 76 15.43 -5.77 -8.33
C VAL A 76 15.75 -4.65 -9.32
N THR A 77 14.75 -4.20 -10.06
CA THR A 77 14.92 -3.24 -11.16
C THR A 77 14.75 -1.78 -10.72
N GLY A 78 14.13 -1.54 -9.58
CA GLY A 78 13.72 -0.23 -9.11
C GLY A 78 12.55 0.38 -9.90
N LYS A 79 11.99 -0.34 -10.87
CA LYS A 79 10.84 0.14 -11.66
C LYS A 79 9.60 0.25 -10.78
N THR A 80 8.78 1.25 -11.10
CA THR A 80 7.51 1.50 -10.44
C THR A 80 6.37 1.54 -11.45
N GLU A 81 5.21 1.04 -11.03
CA GLU A 81 3.96 1.14 -11.75
C GLU A 81 2.92 1.82 -10.85
N HIS A 82 2.21 2.81 -11.37
CA HIS A 82 1.14 3.49 -10.67
C HIS A 82 -0.18 2.81 -11.01
N VAL A 83 -0.92 2.43 -9.98
CA VAL A 83 -2.23 1.80 -10.10
C VAL A 83 -3.25 2.59 -9.28
N GLN A 84 -4.45 2.73 -9.81
CA GLN A 84 -5.57 3.36 -9.10
C GLN A 84 -6.89 2.83 -9.62
N ASP A 85 -7.90 2.83 -8.76
CA ASP A 85 -9.27 2.54 -9.14
C ASP A 85 -10.22 3.26 -8.16
N SER A 86 -11.47 3.43 -8.57
CA SER A 86 -12.50 4.10 -7.78
C SER A 86 -13.88 3.54 -8.08
N ILE A 87 -14.81 3.74 -7.15
CA ILE A 87 -16.22 3.42 -7.41
C ILE A 87 -16.74 4.22 -8.59
N SER A 88 -17.61 3.61 -9.37
CA SER A 88 -18.29 4.22 -10.53
C SER A 88 -19.77 4.44 -10.25
N LYS A 89 -20.42 5.26 -11.06
CA LYS A 89 -21.88 5.39 -11.02
C LYS A 89 -22.62 4.07 -11.28
N LYS A 90 -22.00 3.15 -12.05
CA LYS A 90 -22.56 1.82 -12.27
C LYS A 90 -22.53 0.98 -10.98
N ASP A 91 -21.43 1.04 -10.23
CA ASP A 91 -21.30 0.36 -8.94
C ASP A 91 -22.37 0.86 -7.96
N ILE A 92 -22.56 2.19 -7.88
CA ILE A 92 -23.59 2.82 -7.05
C ILE A 92 -24.99 2.39 -7.50
N SER A 93 -25.30 2.49 -8.80
CA SER A 93 -26.62 2.11 -9.33
C SER A 93 -26.95 0.65 -9.07
N LYS A 94 -25.95 -0.25 -9.22
CA LYS A 94 -26.10 -1.67 -8.92
C LYS A 94 -26.44 -1.90 -7.45
N ALA A 95 -25.65 -1.34 -6.53
CA ALA A 95 -25.86 -1.51 -5.10
C ALA A 95 -27.21 -0.92 -4.63
N VAL A 96 -27.62 0.23 -5.16
CA VAL A 96 -28.95 0.81 -4.90
C VAL A 96 -30.07 -0.09 -5.39
N HIS A 97 -29.95 -0.69 -6.58
CA HIS A 97 -30.92 -1.63 -7.13
C HIS A 97 -31.03 -2.90 -6.25
N GLU A 98 -29.90 -3.39 -5.76
CA GLU A 98 -29.79 -4.55 -4.87
C GLU A 98 -30.15 -4.21 -3.41
N GLN A 99 -30.45 -2.97 -3.09
CA GLN A 99 -30.73 -2.48 -1.74
C GLN A 99 -29.61 -2.80 -0.73
N THR A 100 -28.35 -2.65 -1.17
CA THR A 100 -27.15 -2.93 -0.37
C THR A 100 -26.25 -1.70 -0.27
N PHE A 101 -25.27 -1.75 0.66
CA PHE A 101 -24.17 -0.80 0.76
C PHE A 101 -22.88 -1.30 0.09
N ASN A 102 -23.01 -2.26 -0.84
CA ASN A 102 -21.88 -2.94 -1.49
C ASN A 102 -21.37 -2.16 -2.73
N PHE A 103 -21.17 -0.87 -2.58
CA PHE A 103 -20.71 0.02 -3.67
C PHE A 103 -19.31 -0.29 -4.17
N ASP A 104 -18.48 -0.94 -3.34
CA ASP A 104 -17.06 -1.17 -3.55
C ASP A 104 -16.69 -2.61 -3.95
N CYS A 105 -17.65 -3.51 -4.18
CA CYS A 105 -17.38 -4.92 -4.48
C CYS A 105 -16.36 -5.13 -5.62
N ARG A 106 -16.50 -4.38 -6.73
CA ARG A 106 -15.54 -4.44 -7.85
C ARG A 106 -14.19 -3.86 -7.45
N LEU A 107 -14.21 -2.77 -6.70
CA LEU A 107 -13.00 -2.09 -6.24
C LEU A 107 -12.19 -2.97 -5.27
N LEU A 108 -12.85 -3.73 -4.40
CA LEU A 108 -12.18 -4.71 -3.53
C LEU A 108 -11.44 -5.78 -4.34
N GLN A 109 -12.02 -6.24 -5.47
CA GLN A 109 -11.36 -7.22 -6.35
C GLN A 109 -10.08 -6.66 -6.98
N THR A 110 -10.13 -5.44 -7.52
CA THR A 110 -8.95 -4.80 -8.14
C THR A 110 -7.88 -4.45 -7.10
N LEU A 111 -8.27 -3.99 -5.91
CA LEU A 111 -7.34 -3.74 -4.80
C LEU A 111 -6.67 -5.04 -4.34
N SER A 112 -7.45 -6.11 -4.12
CA SER A 112 -6.94 -7.43 -3.76
C SER A 112 -5.94 -7.94 -4.80
N TRP A 113 -6.27 -7.80 -6.09
CA TRP A 113 -5.38 -8.18 -7.18
C TRP A 113 -4.02 -7.50 -7.07
N ASN A 114 -4.00 -6.18 -6.88
CA ASN A 114 -2.76 -5.43 -6.73
C ASN A 114 -2.00 -5.79 -5.45
N MET A 115 -2.70 -5.97 -4.34
CA MET A 115 -2.07 -6.42 -3.08
C MET A 115 -1.39 -7.79 -3.25
N LYS A 116 -2.05 -8.73 -3.93
CA LYS A 116 -1.54 -10.10 -4.14
C LYS A 116 -0.32 -10.16 -5.07
N GLN A 117 -0.03 -9.13 -5.84
CA GLN A 117 1.20 -9.04 -6.64
C GLN A 117 2.44 -8.67 -5.80
N ALA A 118 2.25 -8.20 -4.57
CA ALA A 118 3.32 -7.72 -3.73
C ALA A 118 3.60 -8.67 -2.55
N HIS A 119 4.88 -8.84 -2.23
CA HIS A 119 5.34 -9.56 -1.04
C HIS A 119 5.31 -8.65 0.20
N HIS A 120 5.33 -7.33 0.01
CA HIS A 120 5.35 -6.34 1.08
C HIS A 120 4.37 -5.21 0.76
N VAL A 121 3.32 -5.12 1.55
CA VAL A 121 2.26 -4.10 1.43
C VAL A 121 2.49 -3.02 2.47
N ILE A 122 2.56 -1.77 2.05
CA ILE A 122 3.00 -0.64 2.89
C ILE A 122 2.02 0.52 2.75
N GLY A 123 1.71 1.17 3.87
CA GLY A 123 0.98 2.45 3.89
C GLY A 123 1.38 3.31 5.07
N HIS A 124 0.72 4.44 5.25
CA HIS A 124 0.87 5.27 6.44
C HIS A 124 -0.32 5.07 7.38
N TYR A 125 -0.08 4.49 8.56
CA TYR A 125 -1.12 4.05 9.49
C TYR A 125 -1.97 2.88 8.98
N SER A 126 -1.56 2.27 7.87
CA SER A 126 -2.31 1.25 7.15
C SER A 126 -2.54 -0.04 7.94
N THR A 127 -1.63 -0.40 8.84
CA THR A 127 -1.82 -1.58 9.71
C THR A 127 -2.92 -1.37 10.77
N LYS A 128 -3.38 -0.12 10.96
CA LYS A 128 -4.43 0.24 11.90
C LYS A 128 -5.72 0.66 11.21
N PHE A 129 -5.66 1.11 9.96
CA PHE A 129 -6.83 1.58 9.22
C PHE A 129 -7.03 0.82 7.91
N ASP A 130 -6.22 1.04 6.89
CA ASP A 130 -6.47 0.55 5.53
C ASP A 130 -6.60 -0.97 5.45
N ASN A 131 -5.65 -1.72 6.02
CA ASN A 131 -5.67 -3.19 6.01
C ASN A 131 -6.86 -3.77 6.78
N PRO A 132 -7.17 -3.35 8.01
CA PRO A 132 -8.38 -3.76 8.72
C PRO A 132 -9.67 -3.38 7.99
N TYR A 133 -9.74 -2.17 7.44
CA TYR A 133 -10.90 -1.70 6.70
C TYR A 133 -11.16 -2.57 5.45
N PHE A 134 -10.17 -2.78 4.61
CA PHE A 134 -10.25 -3.66 3.45
C PHE A 134 -10.74 -5.06 3.82
N ARG A 135 -10.14 -5.69 4.85
CA ARG A 135 -10.54 -7.02 5.32
C ARG A 135 -11.99 -7.05 5.81
N SER A 136 -12.40 -6.05 6.58
CA SER A 136 -13.79 -5.94 7.05
C SER A 136 -14.75 -5.78 5.88
N ARG A 137 -14.42 -4.96 4.88
CA ARG A 137 -15.25 -4.83 3.68
C ARG A 137 -15.36 -6.14 2.91
N CYS A 138 -14.27 -6.89 2.75
CA CYS A 138 -14.34 -8.22 2.13
C CYS A 138 -15.29 -9.17 2.87
N LEU A 139 -15.27 -9.17 4.21
CA LEU A 139 -16.18 -9.97 5.03
C LEU A 139 -17.64 -9.51 4.89
N PHE A 140 -17.92 -8.22 5.04
CA PHE A 140 -19.29 -7.68 4.91
C PHE A 140 -19.89 -7.85 3.51
N THR A 141 -19.04 -7.84 2.47
CA THR A 141 -19.48 -8.05 1.08
C THR A 141 -19.46 -9.52 0.65
N LYS A 142 -19.14 -10.46 1.56
CA LYS A 142 -19.05 -11.91 1.31
C LYS A 142 -18.04 -12.25 0.19
N GLN A 143 -16.86 -11.63 0.26
CA GLN A 143 -15.75 -11.82 -0.67
C GLN A 143 -14.47 -12.18 0.11
N GLU A 144 -14.55 -13.11 1.05
CA GLU A 144 -13.45 -13.52 1.94
C GLU A 144 -12.24 -14.05 1.18
N GLU A 145 -12.45 -14.61 0.00
CA GLU A 145 -11.41 -15.13 -0.89
C GLU A 145 -10.47 -14.03 -1.43
N LEU A 146 -10.90 -12.77 -1.34
CA LEU A 146 -10.07 -11.63 -1.70
C LEU A 146 -8.99 -11.33 -0.66
N ILE A 147 -9.20 -11.75 0.59
CA ILE A 147 -8.25 -11.48 1.68
C ILE A 147 -6.99 -12.33 1.45
N PRO A 148 -5.79 -11.73 1.37
CA PRO A 148 -4.55 -12.50 1.29
C PRO A 148 -4.39 -13.44 2.47
N HIS A 149 -3.95 -14.67 2.21
CA HIS A 149 -3.72 -15.68 3.26
C HIS A 149 -2.72 -15.17 4.29
N TYR A 150 -2.91 -15.60 5.54
CA TYR A 150 -1.99 -15.28 6.63
C TYR A 150 -0.57 -15.79 6.31
N GLY A 151 0.40 -14.92 6.50
CA GLY A 151 1.81 -15.24 6.25
C GLY A 151 2.26 -15.11 4.78
N TYR A 152 1.33 -14.83 3.85
CA TYR A 152 1.68 -14.65 2.44
C TYR A 152 2.39 -13.31 2.18
N GLN A 153 2.10 -12.29 2.99
CA GLN A 153 2.62 -10.95 2.80
C GLN A 153 3.20 -10.38 4.09
N PHE A 154 4.20 -9.53 3.93
CA PHE A 154 4.66 -8.62 4.99
C PHE A 154 3.85 -7.33 4.94
N TYR A 155 3.54 -6.77 6.10
CA TYR A 155 2.83 -5.51 6.23
C TYR A 155 3.74 -4.45 6.86
N GLY A 156 4.12 -3.45 6.07
CA GLY A 156 4.88 -2.28 6.50
C GLY A 156 3.96 -1.11 6.86
N ASP A 157 4.44 -0.26 7.75
CA ASP A 157 3.70 0.92 8.16
C ASP A 157 4.67 2.06 8.49
N THR A 158 4.64 3.11 7.68
CA THR A 158 5.52 4.27 7.86
C THR A 158 5.21 5.04 9.16
N TRP A 159 3.97 4.97 9.67
CA TRP A 159 3.62 5.48 10.99
C TRP A 159 4.36 4.74 12.11
N ARG A 160 4.45 3.40 12.02
CA ARG A 160 5.22 2.60 12.98
C ARG A 160 6.72 2.87 12.87
N MET A 161 7.25 3.00 11.63
CA MET A 161 8.65 3.39 11.41
C MET A 161 8.94 4.71 12.11
N MET A 162 8.08 5.70 11.92
CA MET A 162 8.19 7.02 12.54
C MET A 162 8.19 6.93 14.07
N LYS A 163 7.27 6.15 14.64
CA LYS A 163 7.14 5.98 16.09
C LYS A 163 8.36 5.32 16.73
N THR A 164 9.01 4.40 16.02
CA THR A 164 10.13 3.60 16.55
C THR A 164 11.50 4.18 16.27
N THR A 165 11.65 4.94 15.18
CA THR A 165 12.96 5.42 14.69
C THR A 165 13.12 6.93 14.70
N MET A 166 12.02 7.67 14.81
CA MET A 166 11.99 9.13 14.77
C MET A 166 11.26 9.68 16.00
N LYS A 167 11.67 10.86 16.47
CA LYS A 167 10.97 11.57 17.54
C LYS A 167 10.16 12.72 16.95
N ALA A 168 8.84 12.55 16.88
CA ALA A 168 7.92 13.57 16.39
C ALA A 168 6.86 13.91 17.43
N LYS A 169 6.34 15.15 17.41
CA LYS A 169 5.22 15.55 18.26
C LYS A 169 3.94 14.78 17.95
N ARG A 170 3.71 14.50 16.67
CA ARG A 170 2.61 13.66 16.14
C ARG A 170 3.12 12.85 14.95
N ASN A 171 2.70 11.60 14.85
CA ASN A 171 3.09 10.70 13.76
C ASN A 171 2.11 10.79 12.59
N THR A 172 1.86 12.00 12.07
CA THR A 172 1.06 12.22 10.87
C THR A 172 1.92 12.07 9.61
N LEU A 173 1.30 11.74 8.48
CA LEU A 173 1.99 11.67 7.18
C LEU A 173 2.72 12.98 6.86
N LYS A 174 2.10 14.14 7.12
CA LYS A 174 2.74 15.44 6.99
C LYS A 174 4.06 15.53 7.80
N ASN A 175 4.06 15.11 9.06
CA ASN A 175 5.27 15.16 9.89
C ASN A 175 6.31 14.13 9.43
N PHE A 176 5.88 12.98 8.94
CA PHE A 176 6.77 11.99 8.32
C PHE A 176 7.51 12.58 7.12
N ILE A 177 6.79 13.19 6.19
CA ILE A 177 7.36 13.82 5.00
C ILE A 177 8.29 14.97 5.37
N ARG A 178 7.85 15.86 6.25
CA ARG A 178 8.70 16.98 6.71
C ARG A 178 10.02 16.51 7.30
N GLN A 179 10.02 15.42 8.06
CA GLN A 179 11.24 14.89 8.69
C GLN A 179 12.13 14.11 7.72
N THR A 180 11.54 13.45 6.71
CA THR A 180 12.31 12.63 5.77
C THR A 180 12.79 13.38 4.55
N THR A 181 11.95 14.25 3.97
CA THR A 181 12.24 14.96 2.72
C THR A 181 12.44 16.47 2.88
N GLY A 182 12.05 17.04 4.03
CA GLY A 182 12.02 18.49 4.25
C GLY A 182 10.82 19.20 3.63
N ASN A 183 9.95 18.48 2.91
CA ASN A 183 8.76 19.06 2.31
C ASN A 183 7.67 19.32 3.38
N ASP A 184 7.00 20.48 3.34
CA ASP A 184 5.95 20.87 4.29
C ASP A 184 4.61 21.13 3.57
N GLU A 185 4.40 20.54 2.40
CA GLU A 185 3.14 20.65 1.69
C GLU A 185 2.00 20.08 2.54
N LYS A 186 0.99 20.92 2.77
CA LYS A 186 -0.20 20.56 3.53
C LYS A 186 -1.29 20.13 2.58
N THR A 187 -1.70 18.87 2.64
CA THR A 187 -2.96 18.44 2.03
C THR A 187 -4.11 18.92 2.93
N PHE A 188 -4.97 19.77 2.38
CA PHE A 188 -6.20 20.18 3.05
C PHE A 188 -7.34 19.27 2.59
N VAL A 189 -8.06 18.71 3.56
CA VAL A 189 -9.24 17.86 3.29
C VAL A 189 -10.50 18.69 3.41
N ASP A 190 -11.25 18.83 2.33
CA ASP A 190 -12.59 19.43 2.33
C ASP A 190 -13.64 18.30 2.29
N LEU A 191 -14.15 17.94 3.45
CA LEU A 191 -15.04 16.80 3.64
C LEU A 191 -16.33 16.84 2.81
N LYS A 192 -16.74 18.03 2.29
CA LYS A 192 -17.93 18.10 1.43
C LYS A 192 -17.84 17.19 0.21
N TYR A 193 -16.63 16.94 -0.30
CA TYR A 193 -16.42 16.07 -1.47
C TYR A 193 -16.63 14.58 -1.16
N TRP A 194 -16.57 14.15 0.11
CA TRP A 194 -16.80 12.76 0.50
C TRP A 194 -18.26 12.32 0.45
N TYR A 195 -19.23 13.26 0.35
CA TYR A 195 -20.66 12.95 0.22
C TYR A 195 -21.05 12.63 -1.23
N ILE A 196 -20.21 11.96 -1.99
CA ILE A 196 -20.35 11.74 -3.44
C ILE A 196 -21.59 10.95 -3.84
N THR A 197 -22.06 10.02 -2.99
CA THR A 197 -23.27 9.23 -3.26
C THR A 197 -24.54 10.09 -3.31
N HIS A 198 -24.53 11.25 -2.66
CA HIS A 198 -25.65 12.19 -2.64
C HIS A 198 -25.72 13.10 -3.86
N PHE A 199 -24.65 13.17 -4.68
CA PHE A 199 -24.63 14.03 -5.84
C PHE A 199 -25.38 13.40 -7.03
N LYS A 200 -26.58 13.89 -7.30
CA LYS A 200 -27.35 13.57 -8.51
C LYS A 200 -26.69 14.17 -9.75
N ASP A 201 -26.13 15.38 -9.62
CA ASP A 201 -25.44 16.07 -10.69
C ASP A 201 -24.13 15.36 -11.06
N HIS A 202 -23.99 15.04 -12.35
CA HIS A 202 -22.81 14.34 -12.86
C HIS A 202 -21.52 15.16 -12.70
N LYS A 203 -21.60 16.48 -12.92
CA LYS A 203 -20.40 17.36 -12.84
C LYS A 203 -19.91 17.48 -11.41
N LEU A 204 -20.82 17.63 -10.45
CA LEU A 204 -20.47 17.66 -9.02
C LEU A 204 -19.88 16.32 -8.56
N TRP A 205 -20.49 15.21 -8.99
CA TRP A 205 -19.95 13.88 -8.70
C TRP A 205 -18.54 13.71 -9.24
N GLN A 206 -18.30 14.03 -10.53
CA GLN A 206 -16.99 13.94 -11.16
C GLN A 206 -15.96 14.85 -10.47
N LYS A 207 -16.36 16.08 -10.12
CA LYS A 207 -15.48 17.00 -9.37
C LYS A 207 -15.07 16.41 -8.02
N SER A 208 -16.02 15.80 -7.31
CA SER A 208 -15.74 15.16 -6.02
C SER A 208 -14.80 13.97 -6.15
N MET A 209 -15.05 13.08 -7.11
CA MET A 209 -14.18 11.93 -7.36
C MET A 209 -12.76 12.36 -7.72
N ASN A 210 -12.61 13.35 -8.63
CA ASN A 210 -11.27 13.85 -8.97
C ASN A 210 -10.56 14.43 -7.74
N TYR A 211 -11.25 15.20 -6.90
CA TYR A 211 -10.67 15.76 -5.68
C TYR A 211 -10.19 14.69 -4.71
N ILE A 212 -11.00 13.63 -4.47
CA ILE A 212 -10.66 12.53 -3.56
C ILE A 212 -9.48 11.72 -4.12
N ILE A 213 -9.52 11.38 -5.42
CA ILE A 213 -8.43 10.64 -6.06
C ILE A 213 -7.12 11.44 -6.02
N ASP A 214 -7.17 12.74 -6.34
CA ASP A 214 -5.98 13.62 -6.28
C ASP A 214 -5.40 13.70 -4.86
N HIS A 215 -6.24 13.65 -3.82
CA HIS A 215 -5.80 13.59 -2.43
C HIS A 215 -5.06 12.28 -2.15
N CYS A 216 -5.67 11.15 -2.46
CA CYS A 216 -5.08 9.81 -2.30
C CYS A 216 -3.76 9.67 -3.09
N VAL A 217 -3.68 10.17 -4.34
CA VAL A 217 -2.44 10.20 -5.14
C VAL A 217 -1.31 10.95 -4.43
N LYS A 218 -1.60 12.10 -3.83
CA LYS A 218 -0.61 12.88 -3.08
C LYS A 218 -0.13 12.13 -1.84
N ASP A 219 -1.04 11.51 -1.09
CA ASP A 219 -0.69 10.79 0.12
C ASP A 219 0.15 9.54 -0.18
N VAL A 220 -0.17 8.79 -1.24
CA VAL A 220 0.66 7.66 -1.71
C VAL A 220 2.04 8.13 -2.17
N LYS A 221 2.11 9.21 -2.96
CA LYS A 221 3.39 9.77 -3.40
C LYS A 221 4.26 10.19 -2.21
N MET A 222 3.68 10.92 -1.27
CA MET A 222 4.35 11.31 -0.04
C MET A 222 4.82 10.10 0.77
N THR A 223 3.96 9.09 0.94
CA THR A 223 4.33 7.85 1.65
C THR A 223 5.51 7.15 0.99
N TYR A 224 5.51 7.06 -0.35
CA TYR A 224 6.60 6.45 -1.12
C TYR A 224 7.91 7.23 -1.00
N GLU A 225 7.89 8.54 -1.22
CA GLU A 225 9.07 9.40 -1.10
C GLU A 225 9.67 9.37 0.31
N GLY A 226 8.82 9.45 1.32
CA GLY A 226 9.22 9.34 2.72
C GLY A 226 9.79 7.98 3.06
N LEU A 227 9.21 6.89 2.53
CA LEU A 227 9.70 5.53 2.70
C LEU A 227 11.12 5.38 2.14
N LEU A 228 11.36 5.83 0.90
CA LEU A 228 12.69 5.76 0.28
C LEU A 228 13.76 6.48 1.13
N LYS A 229 13.42 7.63 1.69
CA LYS A 229 14.33 8.36 2.58
C LYS A 229 14.52 7.64 3.92
N ALA A 230 13.45 7.15 4.52
CA ALA A 230 13.51 6.39 5.78
C ALA A 230 14.33 5.10 5.64
N GLU A 231 14.25 4.41 4.51
CA GLU A 231 15.08 3.25 4.18
C GLU A 231 16.58 3.59 4.23
N LEU A 232 16.98 4.75 3.71
CA LEU A 232 18.36 5.21 3.76
C LEU A 232 18.84 5.49 5.19
N PHE A 233 18.01 6.11 6.03
CA PHE A 233 18.37 6.41 7.43
C PHE A 233 18.51 5.16 8.29
N ASN A 234 17.66 4.14 8.07
CA ASN A 234 17.75 2.86 8.79
C ASN A 234 19.05 2.09 8.47
N ASN A 235 19.69 2.34 7.33
CA ASN A 235 20.99 1.76 7.00
C ASN A 235 22.13 2.39 7.79
N ILE A 236 22.06 3.68 8.11
CA ILE A 236 23.14 4.41 8.81
C ILE A 236 23.18 4.01 10.30
N GLY A 237 22.02 3.77 10.94
CA GLY A 237 21.97 3.46 12.37
C GLY A 237 22.43 2.05 12.78
N ARG A 238 22.46 1.08 11.85
CA ARG A 238 22.86 -0.32 12.12
C ARG A 238 24.29 -0.68 11.72
N ALA A 239 24.99 0.20 11.04
CA ALA A 239 26.39 -0.02 10.66
C ALA A 239 27.39 0.15 11.81
N LYS A 240 26.91 0.49 13.02
CA LYS A 240 27.75 0.77 14.21
C LYS A 240 27.29 0.03 15.48
N ALA A 241 26.58 -1.10 15.35
CA ALA A 241 26.30 -1.97 16.49
C ALA A 241 27.03 -3.30 16.35
#